data_d478f2f20bb56b61213809098c6446c8
#
_entry.id   d478f2f20bb56b61213809098c6446c8
#
_cell.length_a   1.000
_cell.length_b   1.000
_cell.length_c   1.000
_cell.angle_alpha   90.00
_cell.angle_beta   90.00
_cell.angle_gamma   90.00
#
_symmetry.space_group_name_H-M   'P 1'
#
loop_
_entity.id
_entity.type
_entity.pdbx_description
1 polymer ?
#
loop_
_entity_poly.entity_id
_entity_poly.type
_entity_poly.pdbx_seq_one_letter_code
_entity_poly.pdbx_strand_id
1 'polypeptide(L)'
;MGEDLEQLKQRLPLLDYLRQQNWTARPVGRAGEFVGLCPLRAETRPSFYVNARRNLFYCHGCGQGGDLIRFVELSQHLSFRQSLTYLEQLSAEADPAAVLRHASAFYQQQLDHYPEASHYLEQRGVRDPALIQELQIGYAPGGRLRRHLLAQGCSLDLLRHTGLVNPQGHDTLYQRVVFPCCQDGRIVNLYGRSIGTAFAHRFLPGTKGDLFAWESVRQFPSVILVEGMFDLAVLWQAGFRHATCSLGTHLTADQFQQLCDRPRTVYLTFDVDANGSGQQAAQALSHRLRAQGITARRVLLPPGHDPNSFFVQGGDARQFQSLLEAAPL
;
A
#
# COMPACT_ATOMS: atom_id res chain seq x y z
N MET A 1 17.23 19.42 8.99
CA MET A 1 16.43 19.96 10.13
C MET A 1 15.19 20.74 9.67
N GLY A 2 15.22 21.60 8.67
CA GLY A 2 14.02 22.37 8.24
C GLY A 2 12.99 21.55 7.46
N GLU A 3 13.41 20.64 6.58
CA GLU A 3 12.52 19.76 5.82
C GLU A 3 11.78 18.74 6.71
N ASP A 4 12.45 18.22 7.73
CA ASP A 4 11.84 17.26 8.67
C ASP A 4 10.72 17.90 9.51
N LEU A 5 10.85 19.17 9.90
CA LEU A 5 9.85 19.88 10.69
C LEU A 5 8.57 20.19 9.91
N GLU A 6 8.69 20.61 8.66
CA GLU A 6 7.52 20.87 7.82
C GLU A 6 6.79 19.57 7.46
N GLN A 7 7.52 18.49 7.22
CA GLN A 7 6.93 17.17 7.00
C GLN A 7 6.19 16.67 8.25
N LEU A 8 6.75 16.85 9.44
CA LEU A 8 6.11 16.50 10.70
C LEU A 8 4.78 17.27 10.89
N LYS A 9 4.78 18.59 10.64
CA LYS A 9 3.58 19.43 10.71
C LYS A 9 2.52 19.07 9.67
N GLN A 10 2.92 18.57 8.49
CA GLN A 10 2.00 18.09 7.46
C GLN A 10 1.37 16.75 7.83
N ARG A 11 2.13 15.84 8.48
CA ARG A 11 1.62 14.55 8.96
C ARG A 11 0.68 14.66 10.15
N LEU A 12 0.91 15.67 11.00
CA LEU A 12 0.11 15.98 12.19
C LEU A 12 -0.46 17.40 12.10
N PRO A 13 -1.55 17.64 11.34
CA PRO A 13 -2.19 18.95 11.33
C PRO A 13 -2.73 19.32 12.72
N LEU A 14 -2.47 20.55 13.14
CA LEU A 14 -2.86 21.06 14.48
C LEU A 14 -4.36 20.85 14.79
N LEU A 15 -5.23 21.09 13.81
CA LEU A 15 -6.67 20.90 14.00
C LEU A 15 -7.02 19.44 14.30
N ASP A 16 -6.39 18.48 13.60
CA ASP A 16 -6.63 17.06 13.80
C ASP A 16 -6.05 16.58 15.13
N TYR A 17 -4.86 17.07 15.50
CA TYR A 17 -4.28 16.82 16.82
C TYR A 17 -5.22 17.31 17.96
N LEU A 18 -5.75 18.52 17.84
CA LEU A 18 -6.67 19.07 18.84
C LEU A 18 -7.99 18.26 18.93
N ARG A 19 -8.52 17.81 17.80
CA ARG A 19 -9.72 16.96 17.76
C ARG A 19 -9.48 15.61 18.44
N GLN A 20 -8.31 15.01 18.26
CA GLN A 20 -7.92 13.76 18.96
C GLN A 20 -7.83 13.97 20.48
N GLN A 21 -7.55 15.20 20.93
CA GLN A 21 -7.59 15.59 22.34
C GLN A 21 -9.00 16.02 22.81
N ASN A 22 -10.06 15.64 22.05
CA ASN A 22 -11.46 16.00 22.31
C ASN A 22 -11.76 17.50 22.30
N TRP A 23 -10.91 18.32 21.64
CA TRP A 23 -11.21 19.75 21.49
C TRP A 23 -12.39 19.95 20.53
N THR A 24 -13.42 20.62 21.01
CA THR A 24 -14.63 20.94 20.23
C THR A 24 -14.58 22.39 19.76
N ALA A 25 -14.86 22.60 18.46
CA ALA A 25 -14.82 23.93 17.85
C ALA A 25 -15.90 24.05 16.78
N ARG A 26 -16.33 25.30 16.56
CA ARG A 26 -17.22 25.66 15.46
C ARG A 26 -16.46 26.45 14.38
N PRO A 27 -16.82 26.34 13.12
CA PRO A 27 -16.26 27.16 12.06
C PRO A 27 -16.64 28.61 12.27
N VAL A 28 -15.72 29.53 11.90
CA VAL A 28 -15.95 31.00 11.99
C VAL A 28 -15.33 31.71 10.80
N GLY A 29 -15.95 32.83 10.36
CA GLY A 29 -15.37 33.74 9.36
C GLY A 29 -15.06 33.02 8.03
N ARG A 30 -13.77 33.04 7.64
CA ARG A 30 -13.29 32.47 6.38
C ARG A 30 -13.17 30.96 6.47
N ALA A 31 -13.32 30.26 5.35
CA ALA A 31 -13.16 28.81 5.28
C ALA A 31 -11.79 28.36 5.81
N GLY A 32 -11.81 27.42 6.76
CA GLY A 32 -10.60 26.89 7.41
C GLY A 32 -10.27 27.53 8.75
N GLU A 33 -11.10 28.41 9.26
CA GLU A 33 -10.97 28.98 10.61
C GLU A 33 -12.00 28.40 11.60
N PHE A 34 -11.54 28.07 12.79
CA PHE A 34 -12.31 27.42 13.85
C PHE A 34 -12.10 28.15 15.17
N VAL A 35 -13.13 28.20 16.02
CA VAL A 35 -13.03 28.75 17.38
C VAL A 35 -13.64 27.79 18.39
N GLY A 36 -12.96 27.61 19.50
CA GLY A 36 -13.39 26.82 20.65
C GLY A 36 -12.90 27.39 21.98
N LEU A 37 -13.18 26.66 23.05
CA LEU A 37 -12.63 27.00 24.36
C LEU A 37 -11.11 26.74 24.35
N CYS A 38 -10.37 27.53 25.10
CA CYS A 38 -8.92 27.39 25.17
C CYS A 38 -8.54 26.11 25.91
N PRO A 39 -7.78 25.19 25.28
CA PRO A 39 -7.32 23.99 25.95
C PRO A 39 -6.15 24.23 26.92
N LEU A 40 -5.55 25.41 26.90
CA LEU A 40 -4.42 25.78 27.75
C LEU A 40 -4.86 26.45 29.10
N ARG A 41 -6.16 26.79 29.26
CA ARG A 41 -6.71 27.35 30.49
C ARG A 41 -8.21 27.09 30.60
N ALA A 42 -8.75 27.13 31.80
CA ALA A 42 -10.19 27.10 32.01
C ALA A 42 -10.84 28.43 31.57
N GLU A 43 -11.90 28.32 30.74
CA GLU A 43 -12.71 29.43 30.31
C GLU A 43 -14.13 28.98 29.93
N THR A 44 -15.08 29.91 29.89
CA THR A 44 -16.47 29.64 29.52
C THR A 44 -16.88 30.27 28.18
N ARG A 45 -16.03 31.11 27.61
CA ARG A 45 -16.28 31.77 26.32
C ARG A 45 -15.18 31.38 25.32
N PRO A 46 -15.53 30.91 24.12
CA PRO A 46 -14.56 30.53 23.11
C PRO A 46 -13.63 31.71 22.74
N SER A 47 -12.34 31.53 22.92
CA SER A 47 -11.30 32.54 22.62
C SER A 47 -10.08 31.94 21.88
N PHE A 48 -10.06 30.63 21.66
CA PHE A 48 -8.98 29.91 21.01
C PHE A 48 -9.32 29.67 19.53
N TYR A 49 -8.57 30.32 18.64
CA TYR A 49 -8.74 30.26 17.19
C TYR A 49 -7.71 29.34 16.55
N VAL A 50 -8.12 28.55 15.58
CA VAL A 50 -7.27 27.69 14.77
C VAL A 50 -7.50 27.99 13.29
N ASN A 51 -6.42 28.30 12.58
CA ASN A 51 -6.42 28.40 11.13
C ASN A 51 -5.85 27.10 10.54
N ALA A 52 -6.71 26.22 10.05
CA ALA A 52 -6.32 24.92 9.52
C ALA A 52 -5.46 25.00 8.24
N ARG A 53 -5.62 26.06 7.43
CA ARG A 53 -4.81 26.24 6.20
C ARG A 53 -3.38 26.64 6.49
N ARG A 54 -3.16 27.44 7.54
CA ARG A 54 -1.84 27.90 7.99
C ARG A 54 -1.24 26.98 9.04
N ASN A 55 -2.03 26.05 9.57
CA ASN A 55 -1.64 25.15 10.67
C ASN A 55 -1.19 25.92 11.93
N LEU A 56 -1.90 27.00 12.27
CA LEU A 56 -1.57 27.92 13.37
C LEU A 56 -2.77 28.10 14.30
N PHE A 57 -2.48 28.39 15.58
CA PHE A 57 -3.47 28.83 16.54
C PHE A 57 -3.12 30.21 17.12
N TYR A 58 -4.14 30.90 17.65
CA TYR A 58 -4.00 32.06 18.49
C TYR A 58 -5.16 32.10 19.48
N CYS A 59 -4.84 32.33 20.75
CA CYS A 59 -5.85 32.50 21.81
C CYS A 59 -5.92 33.96 22.28
N HIS A 60 -7.04 34.62 22.03
CA HIS A 60 -7.27 35.98 22.50
C HIS A 60 -7.43 36.10 24.04
N GLY A 61 -7.69 34.96 24.71
CA GLY A 61 -7.86 34.93 26.15
C GLY A 61 -6.56 34.83 26.95
N CYS A 62 -5.58 34.06 26.49
CA CYS A 62 -4.29 33.91 27.18
C CYS A 62 -3.10 34.51 26.40
N GLY A 63 -3.33 35.06 25.18
CA GLY A 63 -2.30 35.67 24.36
C GLY A 63 -1.31 34.71 23.74
N GLN A 64 -1.50 33.39 23.89
CA GLN A 64 -0.61 32.37 23.32
C GLN A 64 -0.98 32.11 21.87
N GLY A 65 0.05 31.86 21.05
CA GLY A 65 -0.12 31.54 19.64
C GLY A 65 1.11 30.81 19.10
N GLY A 66 0.93 30.12 17.96
CA GLY A 66 2.00 29.39 17.32
C GLY A 66 1.49 28.22 16.47
N ASP A 67 2.38 27.29 16.19
CA ASP A 67 2.09 26.05 15.49
C ASP A 67 1.84 24.86 16.45
N LEU A 68 1.75 23.65 15.90
CA LEU A 68 1.57 22.43 16.68
C LEU A 68 2.68 22.22 17.73
N ILE A 69 3.94 22.49 17.37
CA ILE A 69 5.07 22.29 18.28
C ILE A 69 4.92 23.22 19.49
N ARG A 70 4.61 24.50 19.24
CA ARG A 70 4.38 25.48 20.30
C ARG A 70 3.16 25.13 21.14
N PHE A 71 2.12 24.57 20.55
CA PHE A 71 0.96 24.10 21.29
C PHE A 71 1.33 22.98 22.26
N VAL A 72 2.12 21.99 21.80
CA VAL A 72 2.58 20.87 22.64
C VAL A 72 3.51 21.32 23.75
N GLU A 73 4.43 22.28 23.48
CA GLU A 73 5.25 22.88 24.54
C GLU A 73 4.37 23.45 25.68
N LEU A 74 3.34 24.19 25.32
CA LEU A 74 2.46 24.83 26.27
C LEU A 74 1.53 23.87 27.01
N SER A 75 0.93 22.93 26.28
CA SER A 75 -0.08 22.02 26.84
C SER A 75 0.52 20.86 27.65
N GLN A 76 1.72 20.40 27.28
CA GLN A 76 2.42 19.29 27.95
C GLN A 76 3.58 19.76 28.85
N HIS A 77 3.82 21.08 28.93
CA HIS A 77 4.92 21.68 29.69
C HIS A 77 6.30 21.11 29.29
N LEU A 78 6.52 20.89 28.01
CA LEU A 78 7.74 20.32 27.43
C LEU A 78 8.63 21.42 26.84
N SER A 79 9.93 21.17 26.79
CA SER A 79 10.86 21.99 26.00
C SER A 79 10.65 21.71 24.50
N PHE A 80 11.12 22.61 23.64
CA PHE A 80 11.05 22.44 22.17
C PHE A 80 11.56 21.07 21.71
N ARG A 81 12.71 20.61 22.22
CA ARG A 81 13.29 19.32 21.86
C ARG A 81 12.43 18.12 22.32
N GLN A 82 11.89 18.20 23.52
CA GLN A 82 10.99 17.17 24.05
C GLN A 82 9.67 17.14 23.27
N SER A 83 9.14 18.30 22.88
CA SER A 83 7.93 18.39 22.07
C SER A 83 8.13 17.81 20.67
N LEU A 84 9.31 18.00 20.06
CA LEU A 84 9.65 17.34 18.81
C LEU A 84 9.69 15.83 18.95
N THR A 85 10.42 15.30 19.94
CA THR A 85 10.48 13.85 20.17
C THR A 85 9.10 13.25 20.43
N TYR A 86 8.27 13.94 21.21
CA TYR A 86 6.88 13.53 21.47
C TYR A 86 6.04 13.48 20.19
N LEU A 87 6.12 14.52 19.36
CA LEU A 87 5.37 14.60 18.10
C LEU A 87 5.92 13.62 17.04
N GLU A 88 7.22 13.36 17.00
CA GLU A 88 7.83 12.36 16.15
C GLU A 88 7.32 10.95 16.50
N GLN A 89 7.26 10.61 17.80
CA GLN A 89 6.68 9.35 18.26
C GLN A 89 5.20 9.26 17.89
N LEU A 90 4.41 10.30 18.15
CA LEU A 90 3.00 10.34 17.81
C LEU A 90 2.77 10.25 16.28
N SER A 91 3.63 10.91 15.48
CA SER A 91 3.59 10.82 14.01
C SER A 91 3.92 9.42 13.50
N ALA A 92 4.87 8.74 14.14
CA ALA A 92 5.20 7.37 13.78
C ALA A 92 4.05 6.39 14.11
N GLU A 93 3.34 6.62 15.22
CA GLU A 93 2.13 5.88 15.60
C GLU A 93 0.94 6.19 14.69
N ALA A 94 0.89 7.39 14.09
CA ALA A 94 -0.17 7.84 13.17
C ALA A 94 0.16 7.62 11.68
N ASP A 95 1.35 7.04 11.34
CA ASP A 95 1.76 6.81 9.95
C ASP A 95 1.01 5.60 9.35
N PRO A 96 0.12 5.80 8.36
CA PRO A 96 -0.57 4.70 7.68
C PRO A 96 0.39 3.66 7.12
N ALA A 97 1.54 4.07 6.57
CA ALA A 97 2.53 3.15 6.01
C ALA A 97 3.19 2.29 7.10
N ALA A 98 3.45 2.85 8.29
CA ALA A 98 3.95 2.09 9.43
C ALA A 98 2.95 1.02 9.89
N VAL A 99 1.66 1.39 9.98
CA VAL A 99 0.60 0.43 10.37
C VAL A 99 0.42 -0.66 9.32
N LEU A 100 0.45 -0.33 8.03
CA LEU A 100 0.39 -1.33 6.96
C LEU A 100 1.61 -2.28 7.00
N ARG A 101 2.80 -1.75 7.32
CA ARG A 101 4.01 -2.56 7.52
C ARG A 101 3.88 -3.51 8.71
N HIS A 102 3.36 -3.05 9.85
CA HIS A 102 3.10 -3.90 11.01
C HIS A 102 2.04 -4.98 10.70
N ALA A 103 0.99 -4.63 9.95
CA ALA A 103 -0.01 -5.59 9.49
C ALA A 103 0.58 -6.63 8.54
N SER A 104 1.43 -6.22 7.60
CA SER A 104 2.15 -7.14 6.69
C SER A 104 3.03 -8.11 7.47
N ALA A 105 3.85 -7.60 8.40
CA ALA A 105 4.71 -8.42 9.25
C ALA A 105 3.90 -9.40 10.11
N PHE A 106 2.76 -8.95 10.66
CA PHE A 106 1.85 -9.84 11.39
C PHE A 106 1.33 -10.96 10.49
N TYR A 107 0.88 -10.66 9.28
CA TYR A 107 0.38 -11.68 8.35
C TYR A 107 1.47 -12.65 7.89
N GLN A 108 2.71 -12.21 7.72
CA GLN A 108 3.84 -13.09 7.45
C GLN A 108 4.03 -14.13 8.57
N GLN A 109 4.00 -13.69 9.83
CA GLN A 109 4.10 -14.58 10.99
C GLN A 109 2.92 -15.56 11.08
N GLN A 110 1.75 -15.22 10.54
CA GLN A 110 0.61 -16.13 10.55
C GLN A 110 0.73 -17.25 9.50
N LEU A 111 1.48 -17.07 8.43
CA LEU A 111 1.54 -18.04 7.32
C LEU A 111 1.90 -19.44 7.80
N ASP A 112 2.91 -19.58 8.65
CA ASP A 112 3.39 -20.88 9.15
C ASP A 112 2.45 -21.52 10.19
N HIS A 113 1.51 -20.75 10.74
CA HIS A 113 0.57 -21.25 11.75
C HIS A 113 -0.73 -21.83 11.14
N TYR A 114 -0.91 -21.68 9.81
CA TYR A 114 -2.13 -22.06 9.12
C TYR A 114 -1.83 -22.95 7.90
N PRO A 115 -1.89 -24.30 8.08
CA PRO A 115 -1.55 -25.26 7.01
C PRO A 115 -2.34 -25.05 5.71
N GLU A 116 -3.58 -24.56 5.79
CA GLU A 116 -4.41 -24.27 4.62
C GLU A 116 -3.78 -23.19 3.71
N ALA A 117 -3.06 -22.22 4.30
CA ALA A 117 -2.38 -21.18 3.55
C ALA A 117 -1.14 -21.72 2.83
N SER A 118 -0.31 -22.50 3.52
CA SER A 118 0.86 -23.15 2.94
C SER A 118 0.45 -24.12 1.84
N HIS A 119 -0.57 -24.94 2.07
CA HIS A 119 -1.10 -25.84 1.05
C HIS A 119 -1.63 -25.10 -0.18
N TYR A 120 -2.29 -23.97 0.02
CA TYR A 120 -2.74 -23.13 -1.10
C TYR A 120 -1.55 -22.57 -1.91
N LEU A 121 -0.47 -22.11 -1.26
CA LEU A 121 0.74 -21.67 -1.95
C LEU A 121 1.35 -22.81 -2.77
N GLU A 122 1.45 -24.01 -2.20
CA GLU A 122 1.94 -25.21 -2.91
C GLU A 122 1.08 -25.55 -4.13
N GLN A 123 -0.25 -25.52 -4.02
CA GLN A 123 -1.18 -25.70 -5.14
C GLN A 123 -0.99 -24.65 -6.24
N ARG A 124 -0.61 -23.43 -5.85
CA ARG A 124 -0.28 -22.32 -6.76
C ARG A 124 1.19 -22.39 -7.26
N GLY A 125 1.91 -23.46 -6.97
CA GLY A 125 3.28 -23.67 -7.41
C GLY A 125 4.34 -22.86 -6.69
N VAL A 126 3.97 -22.10 -5.65
CA VAL A 126 4.91 -21.28 -4.85
C VAL A 126 5.41 -22.11 -3.67
N ARG A 127 6.67 -22.57 -3.74
CA ARG A 127 7.23 -23.54 -2.80
C ARG A 127 8.55 -23.10 -2.16
N ASP A 128 9.23 -22.11 -2.74
CA ASP A 128 10.51 -21.62 -2.23
C ASP A 128 10.30 -20.70 -1.01
N PRO A 129 10.73 -21.12 0.21
CA PRO A 129 10.59 -20.31 1.41
C PRO A 129 11.32 -18.97 1.33
N ALA A 130 12.48 -18.92 0.64
CA ALA A 130 13.24 -17.68 0.48
C ALA A 130 12.47 -16.69 -0.38
N LEU A 131 11.81 -17.16 -1.45
CA LEU A 131 10.95 -16.34 -2.29
C LEU A 131 9.70 -15.85 -1.52
N ILE A 132 9.06 -16.73 -0.74
CA ILE A 132 7.91 -16.37 0.10
C ILE A 132 8.28 -15.22 1.05
N GLN A 133 9.44 -15.30 1.66
CA GLN A 133 9.97 -14.26 2.55
C GLN A 133 10.31 -12.98 1.77
N GLU A 134 10.96 -13.08 0.62
CA GLU A 134 11.33 -11.94 -0.23
C GLU A 134 10.10 -11.17 -0.73
N LEU A 135 9.08 -11.87 -1.18
CA LEU A 135 7.81 -11.29 -1.62
C LEU A 135 6.91 -10.85 -0.44
N GLN A 136 7.37 -11.09 0.80
CA GLN A 136 6.63 -10.78 2.03
C GLN A 136 5.21 -11.36 2.03
N ILE A 137 5.07 -12.59 1.54
CA ILE A 137 3.78 -13.27 1.48
C ILE A 137 3.33 -13.63 2.90
N GLY A 138 2.10 -13.27 3.24
CA GLY A 138 1.51 -13.57 4.53
C GLY A 138 0.13 -14.19 4.43
N TYR A 139 -0.46 -14.53 5.57
CA TYR A 139 -1.82 -15.03 5.66
C TYR A 139 -2.66 -14.23 6.65
N ALA A 140 -3.86 -13.86 6.25
CA ALA A 140 -4.85 -13.18 7.06
C ALA A 140 -5.91 -14.17 7.55
N PRO A 141 -5.77 -14.76 8.76
CA PRO A 141 -6.76 -15.70 9.29
C PRO A 141 -8.08 -15.02 9.67
N GLY A 142 -8.03 -13.71 9.96
CA GLY A 142 -9.12 -12.88 10.44
C GLY A 142 -9.28 -12.91 11.97
N GLY A 143 -9.93 -11.87 12.50
CA GLY A 143 -10.29 -11.74 13.91
C GLY A 143 -9.14 -11.49 14.88
N ARG A 144 -7.90 -11.38 14.43
CA ARG A 144 -6.71 -11.24 15.28
C ARG A 144 -5.92 -9.96 15.06
N LEU A 145 -5.90 -9.42 13.83
CA LEU A 145 -5.07 -8.26 13.47
C LEU A 145 -5.43 -7.04 14.31
N ARG A 146 -6.73 -6.70 14.40
CA ARG A 146 -7.18 -5.54 15.18
C ARG A 146 -6.65 -5.58 16.61
N ARG A 147 -6.84 -6.69 17.31
CA ARG A 147 -6.37 -6.83 18.69
C ARG A 147 -4.84 -6.72 18.80
N HIS A 148 -4.12 -7.30 17.85
CA HIS A 148 -2.66 -7.24 17.79
C HIS A 148 -2.17 -5.80 17.64
N LEU A 149 -2.69 -5.05 16.66
CA LEU A 149 -2.27 -3.68 16.39
C LEU A 149 -2.68 -2.69 17.49
N LEU A 150 -3.86 -2.87 18.09
CA LEU A 150 -4.27 -2.06 19.25
C LEU A 150 -3.34 -2.29 20.45
N ALA A 151 -2.88 -3.52 20.66
CA ALA A 151 -1.90 -3.82 21.72
C ALA A 151 -0.51 -3.21 21.44
N GLN A 152 -0.21 -2.88 20.19
CA GLN A 152 1.01 -2.16 19.79
C GLN A 152 0.84 -0.63 19.79
N GLY A 153 -0.28 -0.11 20.31
CA GLY A 153 -0.52 1.33 20.41
C GLY A 153 -1.19 1.98 19.20
N CYS A 154 -1.48 1.24 18.11
CA CYS A 154 -2.18 1.79 16.97
C CYS A 154 -3.62 2.20 17.35
N SER A 155 -4.08 3.37 16.91
CA SER A 155 -5.45 3.81 17.18
C SER A 155 -6.47 3.09 16.29
N LEU A 156 -7.68 2.86 16.80
CA LEU A 156 -8.75 2.24 16.02
C LEU A 156 -9.12 3.07 14.78
N ASP A 157 -9.06 4.39 14.89
CA ASP A 157 -9.37 5.29 13.80
C ASP A 157 -8.34 5.20 12.67
N LEU A 158 -7.06 5.03 13.01
CA LEU A 158 -6.01 4.76 12.02
C LEU A 158 -6.20 3.41 11.33
N LEU A 159 -6.61 2.36 12.08
CA LEU A 159 -6.93 1.06 11.50
C LEU A 159 -8.13 1.12 10.54
N ARG A 160 -9.11 1.96 10.84
CA ARG A 160 -10.26 2.23 9.94
C ARG A 160 -9.85 3.07 8.75
N HIS A 161 -9.04 4.10 8.96
CA HIS A 161 -8.53 4.97 7.90
C HIS A 161 -7.71 4.18 6.86
N THR A 162 -6.85 3.29 7.31
CA THR A 162 -6.09 2.38 6.42
C THR A 162 -6.95 1.27 5.80
N GLY A 163 -8.17 1.10 6.25
CA GLY A 163 -9.06 0.03 5.81
C GLY A 163 -8.70 -1.37 6.34
N LEU A 164 -7.71 -1.50 7.23
CA LEU A 164 -7.37 -2.78 7.89
C LEU A 164 -8.53 -3.32 8.73
N VAL A 165 -9.31 -2.40 9.30
CA VAL A 165 -10.54 -2.70 10.03
C VAL A 165 -11.71 -2.01 9.33
N ASN A 166 -12.77 -2.76 9.07
CA ASN A 166 -13.98 -2.25 8.42
C ASN A 166 -14.82 -1.38 9.39
N PRO A 167 -15.85 -0.66 8.92
CA PRO A 167 -16.71 0.16 9.78
C PRO A 167 -17.38 -0.61 10.92
N GLN A 168 -17.62 -1.91 10.75
CA GLN A 168 -18.22 -2.79 11.75
C GLN A 168 -17.20 -3.27 12.81
N GLY A 169 -15.93 -2.91 12.66
CA GLY A 169 -14.88 -3.24 13.61
C GLY A 169 -14.23 -4.63 13.40
N HIS A 170 -14.44 -5.25 12.24
CA HIS A 170 -13.81 -6.53 11.88
C HIS A 170 -12.61 -6.33 10.99
N ASP A 171 -11.64 -7.28 11.02
CA ASP A 171 -10.52 -7.34 10.10
C ASP A 171 -11.05 -7.39 8.65
N THR A 172 -10.54 -6.52 7.78
CA THR A 172 -11.00 -6.41 6.38
C THR A 172 -10.54 -7.59 5.54
N LEU A 173 -9.31 -8.06 5.80
CA LEU A 173 -8.77 -9.25 5.16
C LEU A 173 -9.04 -10.46 6.05
N TYR A 174 -9.67 -11.47 5.44
CA TYR A 174 -10.10 -12.69 6.12
C TYR A 174 -9.95 -13.89 5.18
N GLN A 175 -9.31 -14.96 5.62
CA GLN A 175 -9.00 -16.17 4.84
C GLN A 175 -8.34 -15.84 3.48
N ARG A 176 -7.26 -15.03 3.54
CA ARG A 176 -6.55 -14.58 2.34
C ARG A 176 -5.05 -14.71 2.49
N VAL A 177 -4.41 -15.19 1.43
CA VAL A 177 -2.98 -14.94 1.23
C VAL A 177 -2.81 -13.47 0.90
N VAL A 178 -1.88 -12.79 1.57
CA VAL A 178 -1.70 -11.33 1.53
C VAL A 178 -0.34 -10.98 0.94
N PHE A 179 -0.33 -10.00 0.05
CA PHE A 179 0.87 -9.42 -0.54
C PHE A 179 0.91 -7.92 -0.26
N PRO A 180 2.05 -7.35 0.16
CA PRO A 180 2.19 -5.91 0.30
C PRO A 180 2.32 -5.24 -1.07
N CYS A 181 1.65 -4.10 -1.24
CA CYS A 181 1.80 -3.24 -2.41
C CYS A 181 2.59 -2.01 -1.99
N CYS A 182 3.71 -1.76 -2.66
CA CYS A 182 4.63 -0.67 -2.33
C CYS A 182 4.52 0.49 -3.32
N GLN A 183 4.90 1.67 -2.85
CA GLN A 183 5.17 2.85 -3.66
C GLN A 183 6.38 3.56 -3.05
N ASP A 184 7.39 3.86 -3.87
CA ASP A 184 8.66 4.45 -3.42
C ASP A 184 9.27 3.71 -2.21
N GLY A 185 9.24 2.37 -2.24
CA GLY A 185 9.77 1.51 -1.19
C GLY A 185 8.95 1.45 0.12
N ARG A 186 7.78 2.11 0.17
CA ARG A 186 6.87 2.07 1.33
C ARG A 186 5.63 1.25 1.02
N ILE A 187 5.16 0.46 1.99
CA ILE A 187 3.89 -0.26 1.84
C ILE A 187 2.74 0.75 1.90
N VAL A 188 1.98 0.85 0.81
CA VAL A 188 0.83 1.76 0.68
C VAL A 188 -0.50 1.03 0.62
N ASN A 189 -0.49 -0.29 0.39
CA ASN A 189 -1.68 -1.12 0.37
C ASN A 189 -1.34 -2.59 0.67
N LEU A 190 -2.37 -3.38 0.93
CA LEU A 190 -2.28 -4.83 1.02
C LEU A 190 -3.30 -5.46 0.06
N TYR A 191 -2.83 -6.38 -0.76
CA TYR A 191 -3.66 -7.19 -1.64
C TYR A 191 -3.89 -8.56 -1.02
N GLY A 192 -5.17 -8.95 -0.86
CA GLY A 192 -5.56 -10.24 -0.30
C GLY A 192 -6.22 -11.14 -1.33
N ARG A 193 -5.61 -12.28 -1.64
CA ARG A 193 -6.16 -13.35 -2.49
C ARG A 193 -6.86 -14.38 -1.63
N SER A 194 -8.17 -14.61 -1.84
CA SER A 194 -8.92 -15.63 -1.14
C SER A 194 -8.37 -17.04 -1.43
N ILE A 195 -8.24 -17.86 -0.39
CA ILE A 195 -7.87 -19.26 -0.52
C ILE A 195 -9.06 -20.17 -0.83
N GLY A 196 -10.29 -19.67 -0.68
CA GLY A 196 -11.53 -20.36 -1.03
C GLY A 196 -12.27 -19.65 -2.16
N THR A 197 -13.34 -20.26 -2.63
CA THR A 197 -14.23 -19.69 -3.67
C THR A 197 -15.25 -18.70 -3.12
N ALA A 198 -15.38 -18.62 -1.79
CA ALA A 198 -16.44 -17.85 -1.12
C ALA A 198 -16.26 -16.33 -1.20
N PHE A 199 -15.01 -15.84 -1.42
CA PHE A 199 -14.70 -14.42 -1.38
C PHE A 199 -13.84 -14.00 -2.56
N ALA A 200 -14.18 -12.88 -3.19
CA ALA A 200 -13.33 -12.26 -4.21
C ALA A 200 -11.98 -11.79 -3.60
N HIS A 201 -10.94 -11.70 -4.42
CA HIS A 201 -9.71 -10.99 -4.06
C HIS A 201 -10.00 -9.52 -3.74
N ARG A 202 -9.18 -8.92 -2.88
CA ARG A 202 -9.49 -7.59 -2.34
C ARG A 202 -8.21 -6.78 -2.09
N PHE A 203 -8.27 -5.49 -2.44
CA PHE A 203 -7.38 -4.47 -1.92
C PHE A 203 -7.98 -3.80 -0.68
N LEU A 204 -7.14 -3.23 0.15
CA LEU A 204 -7.58 -2.18 1.06
C LEU A 204 -7.93 -0.91 0.25
N PRO A 205 -8.69 0.05 0.81
CA PRO A 205 -8.92 1.34 0.17
C PRO A 205 -7.60 2.07 -0.16
N GLY A 206 -7.60 2.86 -1.24
CA GLY A 206 -6.45 3.68 -1.61
C GLY A 206 -5.77 3.25 -2.92
N THR A 207 -4.53 3.68 -3.11
CA THR A 207 -3.75 3.37 -4.31
C THR A 207 -3.33 1.89 -4.35
N LYS A 208 -3.15 1.35 -5.55
CA LYS A 208 -2.52 0.03 -5.73
C LYS A 208 -0.99 0.08 -5.57
N GLY A 209 -0.42 1.28 -5.55
CA GLY A 209 1.03 1.48 -5.56
C GLY A 209 1.66 1.29 -6.94
N ASP A 210 2.96 1.09 -6.91
CA ASP A 210 3.81 0.85 -8.07
C ASP A 210 3.50 -0.51 -8.72
N LEU A 211 4.11 -0.76 -9.88
CA LEU A 211 4.27 -2.12 -10.37
C LEU A 211 4.99 -2.95 -9.30
N PHE A 212 4.54 -4.16 -9.07
CA PHE A 212 5.06 -4.96 -7.95
C PHE A 212 6.56 -5.22 -8.09
N ALA A 213 7.30 -5.02 -7.00
CA ALA A 213 8.76 -5.13 -6.95
C ALA A 213 9.50 -4.23 -7.97
N TRP A 214 8.92 -3.09 -8.35
CA TRP A 214 9.44 -2.22 -9.41
C TRP A 214 10.88 -1.79 -9.18
N GLU A 215 11.28 -1.46 -7.97
CA GLU A 215 12.65 -1.05 -7.64
C GLU A 215 13.71 -2.11 -8.00
N SER A 216 13.35 -3.39 -7.86
CA SER A 216 14.23 -4.51 -8.25
C SER A 216 14.22 -4.77 -9.76
N VAL A 217 13.11 -4.45 -10.44
CA VAL A 217 12.89 -4.80 -11.86
C VAL A 217 13.26 -3.66 -12.80
N ARG A 218 13.13 -2.40 -12.38
CA ARG A 218 13.30 -1.21 -13.25
C ARG A 218 14.64 -1.13 -13.96
N GLN A 219 15.69 -1.73 -13.41
CA GLN A 219 17.05 -1.70 -13.98
C GLN A 219 17.23 -2.62 -15.20
N PHE A 220 16.37 -3.61 -15.39
CA PHE A 220 16.50 -4.54 -16.50
C PHE A 220 16.14 -3.92 -17.85
N PRO A 221 16.86 -4.26 -18.94
CA PRO A 221 16.57 -3.78 -20.29
C PRO A 221 15.27 -4.37 -20.86
N SER A 222 14.80 -5.47 -20.28
CA SER A 222 13.53 -6.09 -20.62
C SER A 222 12.74 -6.40 -19.34
N VAL A 223 11.42 -6.33 -19.42
CA VAL A 223 10.50 -6.58 -18.30
C VAL A 223 9.37 -7.49 -18.76
N ILE A 224 9.06 -8.51 -17.97
CA ILE A 224 7.87 -9.35 -18.16
C ILE A 224 6.76 -8.78 -17.29
N LEU A 225 5.66 -8.33 -17.90
CA LEU A 225 4.49 -7.83 -17.19
C LEU A 225 3.41 -8.91 -17.16
N VAL A 226 2.99 -9.29 -15.96
CA VAL A 226 1.89 -10.23 -15.70
C VAL A 226 0.73 -9.57 -14.96
N GLU A 227 -0.43 -10.23 -14.91
CA GLU A 227 -1.63 -9.71 -14.25
C GLU A 227 -1.67 -10.02 -12.76
N GLY A 228 -1.23 -11.21 -12.36
CA GLY A 228 -1.43 -11.77 -11.03
C GLY A 228 -0.15 -11.96 -10.23
N MET A 229 -0.30 -11.96 -8.90
CA MET A 229 0.82 -12.16 -7.98
C MET A 229 1.39 -13.57 -8.03
N PHE A 230 0.54 -14.57 -8.31
CA PHE A 230 1.00 -15.96 -8.43
C PHE A 230 1.75 -16.19 -9.73
N ASP A 231 1.41 -15.47 -10.81
CA ASP A 231 2.15 -15.47 -12.06
C ASP A 231 3.56 -14.93 -11.84
N LEU A 232 3.66 -13.80 -11.14
CA LEU A 232 4.93 -13.23 -10.74
C LEU A 232 5.75 -14.19 -9.90
N ALA A 233 5.14 -14.79 -8.86
CA ALA A 233 5.85 -15.66 -7.92
C ALA A 233 6.44 -16.88 -8.60
N VAL A 234 5.71 -17.56 -9.49
CA VAL A 234 6.24 -18.73 -10.21
C VAL A 234 7.31 -18.33 -11.22
N LEU A 235 7.19 -17.18 -11.88
CA LEU A 235 8.23 -16.66 -12.77
C LEU A 235 9.52 -16.34 -11.99
N TRP A 236 9.43 -15.71 -10.84
CA TRP A 236 10.60 -15.44 -10.01
C TRP A 236 11.25 -16.75 -9.51
N GLN A 237 10.44 -17.72 -9.11
CA GLN A 237 10.91 -19.05 -8.71
C GLN A 237 11.59 -19.79 -9.87
N ALA A 238 11.13 -19.58 -11.10
CA ALA A 238 11.72 -20.14 -12.33
C ALA A 238 12.95 -19.35 -12.84
N GLY A 239 13.37 -18.26 -12.14
CA GLY A 239 14.54 -17.47 -12.46
C GLY A 239 14.29 -16.19 -13.27
N PHE A 240 13.05 -15.88 -13.65
CA PHE A 240 12.69 -14.68 -14.41
C PHE A 240 12.55 -13.46 -13.48
N ARG A 241 13.67 -12.99 -12.93
CA ARG A 241 13.74 -11.94 -11.92
C ARG A 241 13.38 -10.55 -12.45
N HIS A 242 13.23 -10.39 -13.75
CA HIS A 242 12.77 -9.17 -14.42
C HIS A 242 11.24 -9.15 -14.67
N ALA A 243 10.51 -10.05 -14.02
CA ALA A 243 9.05 -10.03 -14.04
C ALA A 243 8.47 -9.07 -13.00
N THR A 244 7.38 -8.40 -13.36
CA THR A 244 6.58 -7.52 -12.50
C THR A 244 5.09 -7.76 -12.72
N CYS A 245 4.25 -7.27 -11.81
CA CYS A 245 2.81 -7.49 -11.82
C CYS A 245 2.03 -6.17 -11.70
N SER A 246 0.97 -6.03 -12.51
CA SER A 246 0.06 -4.88 -12.49
C SER A 246 -1.10 -4.99 -11.48
N LEU A 247 -1.28 -6.18 -10.90
CA LEU A 247 -2.43 -6.49 -10.03
C LEU A 247 -3.77 -6.24 -10.74
N GLY A 248 -3.93 -6.87 -11.89
CA GLY A 248 -5.09 -6.83 -12.78
C GLY A 248 -4.74 -6.35 -14.19
N THR A 249 -5.71 -6.42 -15.10
CA THR A 249 -5.56 -6.10 -16.55
C THR A 249 -5.31 -4.61 -16.83
N HIS A 250 -5.61 -3.72 -15.87
CA HIS A 250 -5.54 -2.27 -16.07
C HIS A 250 -4.45 -1.65 -15.18
N LEU A 251 -3.47 -1.02 -15.84
CA LEU A 251 -2.45 -0.22 -15.17
C LEU A 251 -3.02 1.12 -14.69
N THR A 252 -2.56 1.58 -13.54
CA THR A 252 -2.72 3.00 -13.16
C THR A 252 -1.88 3.89 -14.08
N ALA A 253 -2.11 5.21 -14.03
CA ALA A 253 -1.28 6.16 -14.80
C ALA A 253 0.20 6.06 -14.37
N ASP A 254 0.46 5.97 -13.08
CA ASP A 254 1.82 5.86 -12.52
C ASP A 254 2.51 4.56 -12.94
N GLN A 255 1.82 3.41 -12.86
CA GLN A 255 2.34 2.13 -13.33
C GLN A 255 2.65 2.13 -14.84
N PHE A 256 1.85 2.82 -15.64
CA PHE A 256 2.13 2.99 -17.05
C PHE A 256 3.37 3.85 -17.29
N GLN A 257 3.53 4.96 -16.56
CA GLN A 257 4.71 5.81 -16.64
C GLN A 257 5.98 5.08 -16.19
N GLN A 258 5.90 4.21 -15.21
CA GLN A 258 7.02 3.36 -14.80
C GLN A 258 7.55 2.48 -15.93
N LEU A 259 6.66 1.89 -16.74
CA LEU A 259 7.10 1.13 -17.92
C LEU A 259 7.75 2.02 -18.99
N CYS A 260 7.41 3.31 -19.03
CA CYS A 260 7.85 4.28 -20.01
C CYS A 260 9.03 5.14 -19.54
N ASP A 261 9.57 4.94 -18.32
CA ASP A 261 10.62 5.79 -17.73
C ASP A 261 11.96 5.75 -18.49
N ARG A 262 12.18 4.71 -19.32
CA ARG A 262 13.32 4.53 -20.20
C ARG A 262 13.00 3.56 -21.35
N PRO A 263 13.79 3.55 -22.44
CA PRO A 263 13.68 2.55 -23.50
C PRO A 263 13.92 1.13 -22.97
N ARG A 264 12.98 0.23 -23.23
CA ARG A 264 13.05 -1.20 -22.84
C ARG A 264 12.17 -2.07 -23.71
N THR A 265 12.31 -3.37 -23.60
CA THR A 265 11.35 -4.34 -24.13
C THR A 265 10.39 -4.76 -23.02
N VAL A 266 9.09 -4.66 -23.22
CA VAL A 266 8.04 -5.14 -22.32
C VAL A 266 7.37 -6.37 -22.94
N TYR A 267 7.50 -7.52 -22.27
CA TYR A 267 6.80 -8.73 -22.61
C TYR A 267 5.48 -8.79 -21.86
N LEU A 268 4.37 -8.69 -22.60
CA LEU A 268 3.01 -8.73 -22.05
C LEU A 268 2.56 -10.19 -22.00
N THR A 269 2.48 -10.75 -20.79
CA THR A 269 2.13 -12.16 -20.56
C THR A 269 0.83 -12.19 -19.76
N PHE A 270 -0.28 -11.93 -20.46
CA PHE A 270 -1.61 -11.85 -19.88
C PHE A 270 -2.39 -13.14 -20.13
N ASP A 271 -3.39 -13.39 -19.31
CA ASP A 271 -4.19 -14.61 -19.32
C ASP A 271 -4.81 -14.88 -20.70
N VAL A 272 -4.78 -16.15 -21.12
CA VAL A 272 -5.48 -16.62 -22.33
C VAL A 272 -6.80 -17.25 -21.89
N ASP A 273 -7.73 -16.40 -21.41
CA ASP A 273 -9.06 -16.79 -21.00
C ASP A 273 -10.02 -17.01 -22.18
N ALA A 274 -11.10 -17.76 -21.94
CA ALA A 274 -12.10 -18.04 -22.97
C ALA A 274 -12.83 -16.78 -23.49
N ASN A 275 -12.85 -15.70 -22.69
CA ASN A 275 -13.50 -14.44 -23.03
C ASN A 275 -12.56 -13.50 -23.81
N GLY A 276 -11.28 -13.81 -23.91
CA GLY A 276 -10.25 -13.01 -24.59
C GLY A 276 -9.97 -11.66 -23.95
N SER A 277 -10.41 -11.43 -22.71
CA SER A 277 -10.28 -10.11 -22.05
C SER A 277 -8.81 -9.76 -21.78
N GLY A 278 -8.00 -10.69 -21.30
CA GLY A 278 -6.58 -10.51 -21.10
C GLY A 278 -5.84 -10.21 -22.39
N GLN A 279 -6.17 -10.94 -23.47
CA GLN A 279 -5.55 -10.72 -24.79
C GLN A 279 -5.91 -9.36 -25.40
N GLN A 280 -7.15 -8.90 -25.25
CA GLN A 280 -7.58 -7.56 -25.67
C GLN A 280 -6.86 -6.47 -24.85
N ALA A 281 -6.74 -6.65 -23.53
CA ALA A 281 -6.01 -5.73 -22.67
C ALA A 281 -4.53 -5.68 -23.05
N ALA A 282 -3.88 -6.83 -23.30
CA ALA A 282 -2.50 -6.90 -23.77
C ALA A 282 -2.31 -6.17 -25.12
N GLN A 283 -3.23 -6.34 -26.05
CA GLN A 283 -3.19 -5.65 -27.34
C GLN A 283 -3.31 -4.14 -27.18
N ALA A 284 -4.29 -3.67 -26.41
CA ALA A 284 -4.48 -2.25 -26.17
C ALA A 284 -3.27 -1.62 -25.46
N LEU A 285 -2.71 -2.32 -24.45
CA LEU A 285 -1.51 -1.86 -23.75
C LEU A 285 -0.29 -1.85 -24.67
N SER A 286 -0.12 -2.87 -25.54
CA SER A 286 0.96 -2.91 -26.53
C SER A 286 0.94 -1.68 -27.45
N HIS A 287 -0.22 -1.30 -27.97
CA HIS A 287 -0.36 -0.09 -28.79
C HIS A 287 0.02 1.18 -28.02
N ARG A 288 -0.43 1.31 -26.79
CA ARG A 288 -0.11 2.47 -25.94
C ARG A 288 1.40 2.58 -25.63
N LEU A 289 2.05 1.46 -25.30
CA LEU A 289 3.49 1.41 -25.02
C LEU A 289 4.31 1.78 -26.24
N ARG A 290 3.95 1.25 -27.43
CA ARG A 290 4.63 1.58 -28.68
C ARG A 290 4.49 3.05 -29.06
N ALA A 291 3.35 3.67 -28.81
CA ALA A 291 3.15 5.09 -29.00
C ALA A 291 4.09 5.96 -28.12
N GLN A 292 4.62 5.39 -27.04
CA GLN A 292 5.66 6.00 -26.17
C GLN A 292 7.09 5.56 -26.52
N GLY A 293 7.29 4.86 -27.64
CA GLY A 293 8.61 4.38 -28.06
C GLY A 293 9.11 3.11 -27.33
N ILE A 294 8.24 2.45 -26.55
CA ILE A 294 8.57 1.21 -25.84
C ILE A 294 8.34 0.02 -26.78
N THR A 295 9.33 -0.89 -26.86
CA THR A 295 9.16 -2.15 -27.57
C THR A 295 8.24 -3.07 -26.76
N ALA A 296 7.04 -3.32 -27.27
CA ALA A 296 6.08 -4.21 -26.60
C ALA A 296 5.88 -5.49 -27.42
N ARG A 297 6.06 -6.65 -26.78
CA ARG A 297 5.88 -7.99 -27.35
C ARG A 297 4.80 -8.74 -26.57
N ARG A 298 3.93 -9.46 -27.25
CA ARG A 298 2.87 -10.25 -26.62
C ARG A 298 3.30 -11.71 -26.54
N VAL A 299 3.40 -12.24 -25.32
CA VAL A 299 3.73 -13.65 -25.11
C VAL A 299 2.46 -14.48 -25.24
N LEU A 300 2.47 -15.45 -26.16
CA LEU A 300 1.34 -16.33 -26.40
C LEU A 300 1.53 -17.62 -25.62
N LEU A 301 0.89 -17.76 -24.49
CA LEU A 301 0.81 -18.98 -23.72
C LEU A 301 -0.13 -20.00 -24.43
N PRO A 302 0.01 -21.29 -24.11
CA PRO A 302 -0.95 -22.29 -24.57
C PRO A 302 -2.38 -21.91 -24.17
N PRO A 303 -3.40 -22.26 -24.95
CA PRO A 303 -4.79 -21.90 -24.66
C PRO A 303 -5.22 -22.35 -23.26
N GLY A 304 -5.90 -21.45 -22.54
CA GLY A 304 -6.39 -21.70 -21.18
C GLY A 304 -5.34 -21.60 -20.08
N HIS A 305 -4.15 -21.07 -20.39
CA HIS A 305 -3.09 -20.88 -19.40
C HIS A 305 -2.85 -19.40 -19.11
N ASP A 306 -2.58 -19.14 -17.83
CA ASP A 306 -1.82 -18.02 -17.32
C ASP A 306 -0.40 -18.50 -16.96
N PRO A 307 0.57 -17.65 -16.66
CA PRO A 307 1.91 -18.09 -16.27
C PRO A 307 1.91 -19.05 -15.08
N ASN A 308 1.04 -18.83 -14.09
CA ASN A 308 0.95 -19.71 -12.94
C ASN A 308 0.52 -21.12 -13.31
N SER A 309 -0.57 -21.27 -14.04
CA SER A 309 -1.07 -22.59 -14.48
C SER A 309 -0.12 -23.28 -15.44
N PHE A 310 0.60 -22.54 -16.29
CA PHE A 310 1.63 -23.08 -17.16
C PHE A 310 2.71 -23.83 -16.38
N PHE A 311 3.29 -23.21 -15.34
CA PHE A 311 4.31 -23.86 -14.50
C PHE A 311 3.72 -24.96 -13.61
N VAL A 312 2.53 -24.77 -13.06
CA VAL A 312 1.87 -25.78 -12.22
C VAL A 312 1.54 -27.05 -13.00
N GLN A 313 1.22 -26.93 -14.29
CA GLN A 313 0.88 -28.08 -15.15
C GLN A 313 2.11 -28.71 -15.85
N GLY A 314 3.32 -28.35 -15.42
CA GLY A 314 4.54 -29.00 -15.85
C GLY A 314 5.36 -28.27 -16.92
N GLY A 315 4.99 -27.02 -17.24
CA GLY A 315 5.84 -26.14 -18.03
C GLY A 315 7.13 -25.79 -17.29
N ASP A 316 8.23 -25.60 -17.99
CA ASP A 316 9.53 -25.28 -17.41
C ASP A 316 10.09 -23.94 -17.89
N ALA A 317 11.21 -23.51 -17.28
CA ALA A 317 11.85 -22.24 -17.59
C ALA A 317 12.37 -22.17 -19.04
N ARG A 318 12.81 -23.29 -19.62
CA ARG A 318 13.30 -23.32 -21.01
C ARG A 318 12.16 -23.12 -22.00
N GLN A 319 11.05 -23.82 -21.77
CA GLN A 319 9.83 -23.65 -22.57
C GLN A 319 9.32 -22.23 -22.50
N PHE A 320 9.26 -21.63 -21.30
CA PHE A 320 8.82 -20.26 -21.14
C PHE A 320 9.78 -19.25 -21.81
N GLN A 321 11.09 -19.48 -21.72
CA GLN A 321 12.10 -18.68 -22.43
C GLN A 321 11.88 -18.71 -23.95
N SER A 322 11.58 -19.90 -24.51
CA SER A 322 11.26 -20.03 -25.94
C SER A 322 10.02 -19.24 -26.33
N LEU A 323 8.99 -19.16 -25.46
CA LEU A 323 7.81 -18.34 -25.70
C LEU A 323 8.13 -16.83 -25.69
N LEU A 324 9.03 -16.39 -24.82
CA LEU A 324 9.52 -14.98 -24.80
C LEU A 324 10.25 -14.66 -26.13
N GLU A 325 11.12 -15.54 -26.60
CA GLU A 325 11.89 -15.37 -27.83
C GLU A 325 11.00 -15.36 -29.08
N ALA A 326 9.97 -16.19 -29.10
CA ALA A 326 8.99 -16.27 -30.19
C ALA A 326 7.93 -15.17 -30.14
N ALA A 327 7.90 -14.34 -29.09
CA ALA A 327 6.84 -13.33 -28.91
C ALA A 327 6.86 -12.28 -30.04
N PRO A 328 5.75 -12.13 -30.81
CA PRO A 328 5.66 -11.14 -31.88
C PRO A 328 5.65 -9.71 -31.35
N LEU A 329 6.06 -8.80 -32.21
CA LEU A 329 5.91 -7.37 -31.97
C LEU A 329 4.44 -6.98 -31.91
#